data_33f28c77caa2276a260498216c4aa9da
#
_entry.id   33f28c77caa2276a260498216c4aa9da
#
_cell.length_a   1.000
_cell.length_b   1.000
_cell.length_c   1.000
_cell.angle_alpha   90.00
_cell.angle_beta   90.00
_cell.angle_gamma   90.00
#
_symmetry.space_group_name_H-M   'P 1'
#
loop_
_entity.id
_entity.type
_entity.pdbx_description
1 polymer ?
#
loop_
_entity_poly.entity_id
_entity_poly.type
_entity_poly.pdbx_seq_one_letter_code
_entity_poly.pdbx_strand_id
1 'polypeptide(L)'
;MGLLLKIFIPLLGAALAFYFYSAPQNFNEEMLRGKRVIVTGASSGIGEQMAYHLARMEAHLLLTARTEAKLQKVVERCLELGAASAHYISGSMDSPSLPEELLREAENTWGGLDMLILNHIGQSGFTYFSGDVGHVRKLMEINFVSYVALATAALPMLKESEGSIVVVSSIAGRIGGPFTAPYSATKFALDGFFSSLRQELIIDKVNVSITLCILGYINTESAVRAVSHIIPDTPAPKEECALEIIRGAALRQREVRYPPRTVSGMLLVRSLAPELLDSIIRSSYRVENVRR
;
A
#
# COMPACT_ATOMS: atom_id res chain seq x y z
N MET A 1 -22.65 -45.92 5.20
CA MET A 1 -22.99 -44.53 5.61
C MET A 1 -21.86 -43.79 6.37
N GLY A 2 -20.71 -44.42 6.67
CA GLY A 2 -19.70 -43.80 7.55
C GLY A 2 -18.63 -42.91 6.89
N LEU A 3 -18.13 -43.28 5.70
CA LEU A 3 -16.95 -42.58 5.12
C LEU A 3 -17.34 -41.30 4.39
N LEU A 4 -18.42 -41.30 3.64
CA LEU A 4 -18.94 -40.12 2.95
C LEU A 4 -19.33 -38.99 3.93
N LEU A 5 -20.00 -39.34 5.06
CA LEU A 5 -20.33 -38.34 6.08
C LEU A 5 -19.08 -37.74 6.77
N LYS A 6 -18.06 -38.56 6.99
CA LYS A 6 -16.80 -38.12 7.62
C LYS A 6 -15.99 -37.14 6.74
N ILE A 7 -16.21 -37.20 5.42
CA ILE A 7 -15.56 -36.23 4.48
C ILE A 7 -16.49 -35.04 4.22
N PHE A 8 -17.80 -35.27 4.08
CA PHE A 8 -18.76 -34.21 3.72
C PHE A 8 -18.95 -33.18 4.84
N ILE A 9 -19.02 -33.61 6.10
CA ILE A 9 -19.22 -32.72 7.25
C ILE A 9 -18.05 -31.75 7.42
N PRO A 10 -16.77 -32.16 7.39
CA PRO A 10 -15.65 -31.23 7.44
C PRO A 10 -15.58 -30.29 6.24
N LEU A 11 -15.89 -30.77 5.02
CA LEU A 11 -15.92 -29.95 3.82
C LEU A 11 -17.05 -28.90 3.86
N LEU A 12 -18.24 -29.31 4.32
CA LEU A 12 -19.34 -28.36 4.52
C LEU A 12 -19.03 -27.35 5.62
N GLY A 13 -18.43 -27.80 6.72
CA GLY A 13 -17.95 -26.92 7.78
C GLY A 13 -16.89 -25.93 7.30
N ALA A 14 -15.94 -26.38 6.50
CA ALA A 14 -14.93 -25.51 5.89
C ALA A 14 -15.56 -24.52 4.89
N ALA A 15 -16.53 -24.97 4.07
CA ALA A 15 -17.25 -24.12 3.14
C ALA A 15 -18.11 -23.07 3.85
N LEU A 16 -18.80 -23.43 4.93
CA LEU A 16 -19.55 -22.50 5.77
C LEU A 16 -18.64 -21.52 6.48
N ALA A 17 -17.55 -22.00 7.08
CA ALA A 17 -16.56 -21.14 7.73
C ALA A 17 -15.96 -20.16 6.70
N PHE A 18 -15.64 -20.62 5.51
CA PHE A 18 -15.17 -19.79 4.39
C PHE A 18 -16.25 -18.77 3.97
N TYR A 19 -17.52 -19.18 3.86
CA TYR A 19 -18.64 -18.31 3.51
C TYR A 19 -18.83 -17.20 4.56
N PHE A 20 -18.87 -17.55 5.85
CA PHE A 20 -19.01 -16.56 6.94
C PHE A 20 -17.77 -15.66 7.11
N TYR A 21 -16.59 -16.22 6.89
CA TYR A 21 -15.34 -15.45 6.92
C TYR A 21 -15.20 -14.51 5.70
N SER A 22 -15.73 -14.92 4.56
CA SER A 22 -15.71 -14.18 3.29
C SER A 22 -16.96 -13.32 3.09
N ALA A 23 -17.89 -13.28 4.05
CA ALA A 23 -19.07 -12.43 3.95
C ALA A 23 -18.62 -10.97 3.69
N PRO A 24 -19.07 -10.35 2.58
CA PRO A 24 -18.61 -9.02 2.22
C PRO A 24 -19.06 -8.04 3.32
N GLN A 25 -18.08 -7.48 4.02
CA GLN A 25 -18.35 -6.32 4.87
C GLN A 25 -18.74 -5.19 3.94
N ASN A 26 -19.89 -4.57 4.19
CA ASN A 26 -20.34 -3.45 3.37
C ASN A 26 -19.54 -2.20 3.74
N PHE A 27 -18.73 -1.72 2.82
CA PHE A 27 -18.08 -0.42 2.94
C PHE A 27 -19.14 0.68 2.86
N ASN A 28 -19.05 1.62 3.80
CA ASN A 28 -19.82 2.85 3.79
C ASN A 28 -18.84 4.02 3.93
N GLU A 29 -18.98 5.05 3.10
CA GLU A 29 -18.13 6.25 3.11
C GLU A 29 -18.19 6.98 4.46
N GLU A 30 -19.32 6.92 5.17
CA GLU A 30 -19.48 7.43 6.53
C GLU A 30 -18.45 6.90 7.55
N MET A 31 -17.86 5.73 7.30
CA MET A 31 -16.80 5.16 8.15
C MET A 31 -15.55 6.05 8.19
N LEU A 32 -15.39 6.93 7.21
CA LEU A 32 -14.23 7.82 7.06
C LEU A 32 -14.53 9.29 7.34
N ARG A 33 -15.80 9.65 7.56
CA ARG A 33 -16.19 11.00 7.93
C ARG A 33 -15.49 11.42 9.23
N GLY A 34 -14.83 12.58 9.20
CA GLY A 34 -14.10 13.13 10.34
C GLY A 34 -12.86 12.34 10.77
N LYS A 35 -12.44 11.29 10.04
CA LYS A 35 -11.21 10.55 10.33
C LYS A 35 -9.99 11.38 10.01
N ARG A 36 -9.00 11.36 10.89
CA ARG A 36 -7.72 12.07 10.79
C ARG A 36 -6.72 11.18 10.07
N VAL A 37 -6.32 11.58 8.86
CA VAL A 37 -5.56 10.71 7.96
C VAL A 37 -4.28 11.40 7.50
N ILE A 38 -3.13 10.73 7.68
CA ILE A 38 -1.86 11.12 7.04
C ILE A 38 -1.69 10.29 5.77
N VAL A 39 -1.42 10.96 4.62
CA VAL A 39 -1.12 10.30 3.35
C VAL A 39 0.27 10.68 2.87
N THR A 40 1.17 9.71 2.76
CA THR A 40 2.50 9.94 2.22
C THR A 40 2.57 9.71 0.72
N GLY A 41 3.46 10.43 0.01
CA GLY A 41 3.52 10.37 -1.45
C GLY A 41 2.26 10.91 -2.12
N ALA A 42 1.63 11.93 -1.52
CA ALA A 42 0.31 12.42 -1.89
C ALA A 42 0.31 13.42 -3.07
N SER A 43 1.47 13.82 -3.60
CA SER A 43 1.55 14.86 -4.65
C SER A 43 1.21 14.37 -6.06
N SER A 44 0.98 13.07 -6.27
CA SER A 44 0.66 12.49 -7.58
C SER A 44 0.21 11.02 -7.46
N GLY A 45 -0.34 10.48 -8.56
CA GLY A 45 -0.62 9.06 -8.71
C GLY A 45 -1.66 8.52 -7.74
N ILE A 46 -1.39 7.38 -7.10
CA ILE A 46 -2.32 6.72 -6.18
C ILE A 46 -2.54 7.56 -4.92
N GLY A 47 -1.48 8.17 -4.37
CA GLY A 47 -1.56 9.00 -3.16
C GLY A 47 -2.45 10.23 -3.33
N GLU A 48 -2.35 10.91 -4.46
CA GLU A 48 -3.23 12.02 -4.85
C GLU A 48 -4.69 11.56 -4.95
N GLN A 49 -4.95 10.42 -5.60
CA GLN A 49 -6.30 9.90 -5.74
C GLN A 49 -6.89 9.43 -4.39
N MET A 50 -6.07 8.84 -3.52
CA MET A 50 -6.50 8.52 -2.15
C MET A 50 -6.91 9.79 -1.39
N ALA A 51 -6.12 10.88 -1.49
CA ALA A 51 -6.46 12.15 -0.87
C ALA A 51 -7.80 12.70 -1.39
N TYR A 52 -8.05 12.62 -2.69
CA TYR A 52 -9.32 13.07 -3.28
C TYR A 52 -10.53 12.22 -2.86
N HIS A 53 -10.38 10.90 -2.77
CA HIS A 53 -11.46 10.04 -2.26
C HIS A 53 -11.75 10.33 -0.78
N LEU A 54 -10.72 10.42 0.06
CA LEU A 54 -10.87 10.75 1.48
C LEU A 54 -11.49 12.14 1.70
N ALA A 55 -11.14 13.11 0.85
CA ALA A 55 -11.72 14.44 0.87
C ALA A 55 -13.25 14.41 0.64
N ARG A 56 -13.72 13.64 -0.37
CA ARG A 56 -15.17 13.45 -0.63
C ARG A 56 -15.89 12.76 0.52
N MET A 57 -15.17 11.99 1.33
CA MET A 57 -15.68 11.31 2.53
C MET A 57 -15.53 12.17 3.79
N GLU A 58 -15.28 13.48 3.63
CA GLU A 58 -15.17 14.46 4.71
C GLU A 58 -14.13 14.12 5.79
N ALA A 59 -13.00 13.53 5.39
CA ALA A 59 -11.88 13.25 6.28
C ALA A 59 -11.02 14.51 6.53
N HIS A 60 -10.28 14.53 7.63
CA HIS A 60 -9.19 15.47 7.89
C HIS A 60 -7.90 14.92 7.28
N LEU A 61 -7.17 15.72 6.51
CA LEU A 61 -6.04 15.26 5.70
C LEU A 61 -4.76 16.02 6.03
N LEU A 62 -3.67 15.28 6.31
CA LEU A 62 -2.30 15.80 6.30
C LEU A 62 -1.51 15.07 5.22
N LEU A 63 -1.15 15.82 4.17
CA LEU A 63 -0.51 15.29 2.98
C LEU A 63 0.99 15.57 3.00
N THR A 64 1.80 14.58 2.61
CA THR A 64 3.24 14.81 2.51
C THR A 64 3.84 14.22 1.23
N ALA A 65 4.76 14.97 0.64
CA ALA A 65 5.62 14.61 -0.48
C ALA A 65 6.75 15.63 -0.65
N ARG A 66 7.66 15.39 -1.61
CA ARG A 66 8.82 16.26 -1.84
C ARG A 66 8.50 17.57 -2.56
N THR A 67 7.47 17.60 -3.39
CA THR A 67 7.17 18.72 -4.29
C THR A 67 6.05 19.57 -3.71
N GLU A 68 6.40 20.65 -3.03
CA GLU A 68 5.48 21.53 -2.34
C GLU A 68 4.40 22.10 -3.25
N ALA A 69 4.78 22.67 -4.41
CA ALA A 69 3.83 23.25 -5.35
C ALA A 69 2.77 22.26 -5.88
N LYS A 70 3.08 20.94 -5.92
CA LYS A 70 2.09 19.91 -6.23
C LYS A 70 1.20 19.60 -5.03
N LEU A 71 1.76 19.57 -3.81
CA LEU A 71 0.98 19.36 -2.59
C LEU A 71 -0.04 20.47 -2.36
N GLN A 72 0.34 21.74 -2.58
CA GLN A 72 -0.56 22.88 -2.47
C GLN A 72 -1.81 22.68 -3.36
N LYS A 73 -1.61 22.34 -4.63
CA LYS A 73 -2.71 22.05 -5.56
C LYS A 73 -3.60 20.90 -5.12
N VAL A 74 -2.99 19.84 -4.56
CA VAL A 74 -3.75 18.69 -4.05
C VAL A 74 -4.57 19.08 -2.82
N VAL A 75 -4.01 19.87 -1.90
CA VAL A 75 -4.72 20.38 -0.72
C VAL A 75 -5.88 21.28 -1.12
N GLU A 76 -5.66 22.27 -2.00
CA GLU A 76 -6.71 23.12 -2.54
C GLU A 76 -7.86 22.29 -3.13
N ARG A 77 -7.51 21.29 -3.94
CA ARG A 77 -8.48 20.38 -4.53
C ARG A 77 -9.20 19.51 -3.49
N CYS A 78 -8.53 19.07 -2.44
CA CYS A 78 -9.18 18.33 -1.35
C CYS A 78 -10.22 19.19 -0.61
N LEU A 79 -9.92 20.46 -0.36
CA LEU A 79 -10.87 21.39 0.25
C LEU A 79 -12.10 21.62 -0.64
N GLU A 80 -11.90 21.81 -1.95
CA GLU A 80 -13.01 21.91 -2.91
C GLU A 80 -13.89 20.65 -2.97
N LEU A 81 -13.29 19.47 -2.73
CA LEU A 81 -13.98 18.17 -2.74
C LEU A 81 -14.72 17.87 -1.44
N GLY A 82 -14.58 18.71 -0.41
CA GLY A 82 -15.31 18.58 0.84
C GLY A 82 -14.53 18.00 2.01
N ALA A 83 -13.18 17.97 1.96
CA ALA A 83 -12.39 17.57 3.12
C ALA A 83 -12.77 18.41 4.34
N ALA A 84 -12.88 17.77 5.52
CA ALA A 84 -13.15 18.48 6.77
C ALA A 84 -12.02 19.45 7.13
N SER A 85 -10.78 19.09 6.82
CA SER A 85 -9.61 19.98 6.73
C SER A 85 -8.53 19.33 5.84
N ALA A 86 -7.65 20.14 5.26
CA ALA A 86 -6.53 19.62 4.49
C ALA A 86 -5.29 20.50 4.71
N HIS A 87 -4.20 19.87 5.09
CA HIS A 87 -2.90 20.48 5.36
C HIS A 87 -1.80 19.71 4.63
N TYR A 88 -0.60 20.29 4.53
CA TYR A 88 0.55 19.58 4.01
C TYR A 88 1.84 19.94 4.74
N ILE A 89 2.78 18.99 4.72
CA ILE A 89 4.18 19.21 5.05
C ILE A 89 5.00 18.66 3.89
N SER A 90 5.81 19.51 3.26
CA SER A 90 6.72 19.07 2.21
C SER A 90 8.03 18.56 2.80
N GLY A 91 8.50 17.40 2.34
CA GLY A 91 9.75 16.83 2.82
C GLY A 91 10.13 15.56 2.11
N SER A 92 11.39 15.14 2.29
CA SER A 92 11.90 13.87 1.77
C SER A 92 11.86 12.82 2.87
N MET A 93 11.45 11.60 2.51
CA MET A 93 11.30 10.48 3.45
C MET A 93 12.63 9.87 3.93
N ASP A 94 13.76 10.35 3.43
CA ASP A 94 15.09 10.11 3.98
C ASP A 94 15.53 11.15 5.03
N SER A 95 14.67 12.15 5.31
CA SER A 95 14.88 13.07 6.44
C SER A 95 14.44 12.43 7.74
N PRO A 96 15.32 12.30 8.73
CA PRO A 96 14.99 11.68 10.01
C PRO A 96 14.00 12.48 10.86
N SER A 97 13.86 13.80 10.64
CA SER A 97 12.94 14.68 11.39
C SER A 97 11.50 14.63 10.88
N LEU A 98 11.29 14.26 9.62
CA LEU A 98 9.98 14.36 8.99
C LEU A 98 8.89 13.51 9.67
N PRO A 99 9.15 12.28 10.14
CA PRO A 99 8.15 11.52 10.90
C PRO A 99 7.64 12.27 12.13
N GLU A 100 8.52 12.83 12.93
CA GLU A 100 8.15 13.57 14.15
C GLU A 100 7.39 14.86 13.81
N GLU A 101 7.78 15.57 12.75
CA GLU A 101 7.09 16.77 12.28
C GLU A 101 5.65 16.49 11.88
N LEU A 102 5.43 15.40 11.11
CA LEU A 102 4.10 14.97 10.68
C LEU A 102 3.20 14.61 11.86
N LEU A 103 3.71 13.86 12.84
CA LEU A 103 2.92 13.44 13.99
C LEU A 103 2.62 14.61 14.93
N ARG A 104 3.59 15.51 15.13
CA ARG A 104 3.38 16.73 15.91
C ARG A 104 2.31 17.62 15.28
N GLU A 105 2.30 17.76 13.96
CA GLU A 105 1.26 18.52 13.25
C GLU A 105 -0.13 17.86 13.42
N ALA A 106 -0.22 16.55 13.29
CA ALA A 106 -1.48 15.83 13.51
C ALA A 106 -1.98 15.99 14.94
N GLU A 107 -1.09 15.92 15.94
CA GLU A 107 -1.42 16.15 17.34
C GLU A 107 -1.90 17.58 17.59
N ASN A 108 -1.15 18.58 17.12
CA ASN A 108 -1.48 20.00 17.32
C ASN A 108 -2.79 20.40 16.64
N THR A 109 -3.07 19.84 15.46
CA THR A 109 -4.23 20.23 14.65
C THR A 109 -5.50 19.47 15.05
N TRP A 110 -5.36 18.18 15.39
CA TRP A 110 -6.51 17.29 15.57
C TRP A 110 -6.52 16.52 16.89
N GLY A 111 -5.47 16.59 17.70
CA GLY A 111 -5.34 15.84 18.95
C GLY A 111 -5.22 14.33 18.72
N GLY A 112 -4.63 13.87 17.62
CA GLY A 112 -4.37 12.45 17.34
C GLY A 112 -4.50 12.05 15.88
N LEU A 113 -4.51 10.73 15.62
CA LEU A 113 -4.47 10.14 14.28
C LEU A 113 -5.33 8.88 14.23
N ASP A 114 -6.15 8.71 13.17
CA ASP A 114 -6.98 7.51 12.97
C ASP A 114 -6.42 6.59 11.88
N MET A 115 -5.72 7.13 10.87
CA MET A 115 -5.19 6.34 9.78
C MET A 115 -3.86 6.90 9.25
N LEU A 116 -2.86 6.01 9.11
CA LEU A 116 -1.58 6.32 8.48
C LEU A 116 -1.46 5.56 7.16
N ILE A 117 -1.39 6.27 6.02
CA ILE A 117 -1.22 5.68 4.69
C ILE A 117 0.22 5.88 4.21
N LEU A 118 0.98 4.80 4.20
CA LEU A 118 2.36 4.73 3.76
C LEU A 118 2.39 4.36 2.26
N ASN A 119 2.57 5.37 1.41
CA ASN A 119 2.48 5.21 -0.06
C ASN A 119 3.68 5.81 -0.82
N HIS A 120 4.57 6.54 -0.15
CA HIS A 120 5.71 7.15 -0.82
C HIS A 120 6.70 6.12 -1.38
N ILE A 121 7.49 6.55 -2.39
CA ILE A 121 8.45 5.70 -3.06
C ILE A 121 9.68 6.49 -3.52
N GLY A 122 10.86 5.91 -3.37
CA GLY A 122 12.10 6.36 -3.99
C GLY A 122 12.12 6.05 -5.48
N GLN A 123 12.91 6.82 -6.22
CA GLN A 123 13.09 6.58 -7.65
C GLN A 123 13.84 5.26 -7.86
N SER A 124 13.19 4.32 -8.54
CA SER A 124 13.74 3.03 -8.94
C SER A 124 13.75 2.92 -10.46
N GLY A 125 14.90 2.56 -11.02
CA GLY A 125 15.00 2.20 -12.44
C GLY A 125 14.64 0.72 -12.65
N PHE A 126 14.09 0.42 -13.83
CA PHE A 126 13.94 -0.95 -14.32
C PHE A 126 15.11 -1.25 -15.25
N THR A 127 16.21 -1.72 -14.67
CA THR A 127 17.47 -2.01 -15.39
C THR A 127 18.15 -3.24 -14.80
N TYR A 128 19.10 -3.81 -15.53
CA TYR A 128 19.97 -4.82 -14.97
C TYR A 128 20.66 -4.29 -13.71
N PHE A 129 20.79 -5.16 -12.70
CA PHE A 129 21.52 -4.79 -11.50
C PHE A 129 23.00 -4.62 -11.80
N SER A 130 23.50 -3.41 -11.61
CA SER A 130 24.88 -3.02 -11.94
C SER A 130 25.89 -3.26 -10.80
N GLY A 131 25.45 -3.81 -9.67
CA GLY A 131 26.27 -3.90 -8.46
C GLY A 131 26.25 -2.65 -7.56
N ASP A 132 25.45 -1.64 -7.88
CA ASP A 132 25.34 -0.41 -7.08
C ASP A 132 24.61 -0.65 -5.74
N VAL A 133 25.38 -1.03 -4.72
CA VAL A 133 24.91 -1.23 -3.34
C VAL A 133 24.47 0.09 -2.71
N GLY A 134 25.05 1.23 -3.13
CA GLY A 134 24.64 2.56 -2.64
C GLY A 134 23.19 2.86 -3.00
N HIS A 135 22.80 2.60 -4.24
CA HIS A 135 21.41 2.71 -4.69
C HIS A 135 20.46 1.77 -3.92
N VAL A 136 20.88 0.51 -3.66
CA VAL A 136 20.09 -0.42 -2.85
C VAL A 136 19.84 0.14 -1.44
N ARG A 137 20.88 0.65 -0.77
CA ARG A 137 20.75 1.25 0.56
C ARG A 137 19.79 2.45 0.56
N LYS A 138 19.91 3.33 -0.42
CA LYS A 138 19.02 4.50 -0.54
C LYS A 138 17.56 4.11 -0.77
N LEU A 139 17.32 3.10 -1.59
CA LEU A 139 15.95 2.58 -1.78
C LEU A 139 15.41 1.93 -0.52
N MET A 140 16.23 1.15 0.20
CA MET A 140 15.83 0.57 1.49
C MET A 140 15.49 1.65 2.50
N GLU A 141 16.26 2.72 2.58
CA GLU A 141 16.00 3.85 3.47
C GLU A 141 14.63 4.47 3.17
N ILE A 142 14.37 4.82 1.91
CA ILE A 142 13.13 5.51 1.53
C ILE A 142 11.92 4.58 1.52
N ASN A 143 12.03 3.36 0.98
CA ASN A 143 10.87 2.49 0.73
C ASN A 143 10.56 1.54 1.87
N PHE A 144 11.44 1.42 2.87
CA PHE A 144 11.27 0.48 3.98
C PHE A 144 11.55 1.13 5.33
N VAL A 145 12.78 1.63 5.60
CA VAL A 145 13.13 2.16 6.93
C VAL A 145 12.25 3.33 7.31
N SER A 146 11.98 4.25 6.39
CA SER A 146 11.09 5.38 6.65
C SER A 146 9.63 4.97 6.91
N TYR A 147 9.14 3.89 6.31
CA TYR A 147 7.84 3.29 6.61
C TYR A 147 7.78 2.79 8.06
N VAL A 148 8.85 2.11 8.48
CA VAL A 148 8.99 1.64 9.87
C VAL A 148 9.06 2.81 10.83
N ALA A 149 9.86 3.84 10.54
CA ALA A 149 10.00 5.03 11.37
C ALA A 149 8.65 5.76 11.56
N LEU A 150 7.93 6.02 10.46
CA LEU A 150 6.59 6.64 10.52
C LEU A 150 5.59 5.78 11.29
N ALA A 151 5.54 4.48 11.03
CA ALA A 151 4.64 3.58 11.74
C ALA A 151 4.94 3.55 13.23
N THR A 152 6.23 3.51 13.61
CA THR A 152 6.66 3.52 15.01
C THR A 152 6.26 4.82 15.71
N ALA A 153 6.51 5.96 15.07
CA ALA A 153 6.13 7.27 15.62
C ALA A 153 4.61 7.44 15.75
N ALA A 154 3.82 6.91 14.78
CA ALA A 154 2.36 7.01 14.78
C ALA A 154 1.67 6.03 15.73
N LEU A 155 2.33 4.93 16.11
CA LEU A 155 1.71 3.84 16.85
C LEU A 155 1.06 4.26 18.17
N PRO A 156 1.60 5.18 19.00
CA PRO A 156 0.92 5.67 20.19
C PRO A 156 -0.47 6.25 19.90
N MET A 157 -0.58 7.20 18.96
CA MET A 157 -1.85 7.82 18.57
C MET A 157 -2.83 6.82 17.97
N LEU A 158 -2.30 5.89 17.14
CA LEU A 158 -3.13 4.84 16.54
C LEU A 158 -3.63 3.82 17.54
N LYS A 159 -2.92 3.59 18.64
CA LYS A 159 -3.39 2.75 19.75
C LYS A 159 -4.57 3.40 20.48
N GLU A 160 -4.50 4.70 20.74
CA GLU A 160 -5.56 5.47 21.39
C GLU A 160 -6.84 5.53 20.55
N SER A 161 -6.71 5.71 19.25
CA SER A 161 -7.83 5.80 18.31
C SER A 161 -8.35 4.45 17.81
N GLU A 162 -7.70 3.33 18.20
CA GLU A 162 -7.89 2.01 17.57
C GLU A 162 -7.77 2.06 16.04
N GLY A 163 -6.80 2.80 15.56
CA GLY A 163 -6.64 3.22 14.18
C GLY A 163 -6.10 2.16 13.22
N SER A 164 -5.60 2.62 12.09
CA SER A 164 -5.16 1.77 10.98
C SER A 164 -3.84 2.22 10.38
N ILE A 165 -2.98 1.27 10.02
CA ILE A 165 -1.80 1.46 9.18
C ILE A 165 -2.05 0.82 7.82
N VAL A 166 -1.92 1.59 6.74
CA VAL A 166 -2.07 1.14 5.36
C VAL A 166 -0.70 1.18 4.69
N VAL A 167 -0.24 0.03 4.21
CA VAL A 167 1.09 -0.12 3.61
C VAL A 167 0.94 -0.41 2.12
N VAL A 168 1.26 0.57 1.29
CA VAL A 168 1.21 0.40 -0.16
C VAL A 168 2.47 -0.33 -0.63
N SER A 169 2.27 -1.61 -0.94
CA SER A 169 3.28 -2.50 -1.48
C SER A 169 3.04 -2.78 -2.97
N SER A 170 3.57 -3.87 -3.47
CA SER A 170 3.50 -4.26 -4.88
C SER A 170 3.49 -5.77 -4.99
N ILE A 171 3.02 -6.29 -6.12
CA ILE A 171 3.24 -7.68 -6.51
C ILE A 171 4.74 -8.04 -6.52
N ALA A 172 5.60 -7.05 -6.79
CA ALA A 172 7.06 -7.19 -6.69
C ALA A 172 7.57 -7.42 -5.26
N GLY A 173 6.73 -7.29 -4.24
CA GLY A 173 6.98 -7.68 -2.84
C GLY A 173 6.57 -9.13 -2.53
N ARG A 174 6.06 -9.86 -3.50
CA ARG A 174 5.64 -11.27 -3.40
C ARG A 174 6.27 -12.13 -4.48
N ILE A 175 6.60 -11.54 -5.63
CA ILE A 175 7.17 -12.20 -6.80
C ILE A 175 8.33 -11.32 -7.30
N GLY A 176 9.54 -11.89 -7.35
CA GLY A 176 10.70 -11.19 -7.93
C GLY A 176 10.57 -11.14 -9.46
N GLY A 177 10.56 -9.94 -10.02
CA GLY A 177 10.58 -9.75 -11.47
C GLY A 177 11.97 -9.39 -12.00
N PRO A 178 12.25 -9.61 -13.29
CA PRO A 178 13.48 -9.11 -13.92
C PRO A 178 13.60 -7.59 -13.76
N PHE A 179 14.82 -7.09 -13.65
CA PHE A 179 15.15 -5.65 -13.62
C PHE A 179 14.65 -4.87 -12.41
N THR A 180 14.14 -5.56 -11.38
CA THR A 180 13.52 -4.95 -10.20
C THR A 180 14.23 -5.30 -8.90
N ALA A 181 15.40 -5.93 -8.91
CA ALA A 181 16.02 -6.49 -7.72
C ALA A 181 16.09 -5.53 -6.51
N PRO A 182 16.58 -4.28 -6.62
CA PRO A 182 16.57 -3.34 -5.50
C PRO A 182 15.17 -2.96 -5.02
N TYR A 183 14.25 -2.71 -5.96
CA TYR A 183 12.87 -2.36 -5.66
C TYR A 183 12.12 -3.51 -5.01
N SER A 184 12.20 -4.72 -5.59
CA SER A 184 11.57 -5.92 -5.04
C SER A 184 12.05 -6.18 -3.62
N ALA A 185 13.36 -6.07 -3.34
CA ALA A 185 13.90 -6.24 -2.00
C ALA A 185 13.20 -5.33 -0.98
N THR A 186 12.97 -4.05 -1.31
CA THR A 186 12.28 -3.12 -0.40
C THR A 186 10.82 -3.52 -0.17
N LYS A 187 10.13 -4.00 -1.20
CA LYS A 187 8.73 -4.39 -1.11
C LYS A 187 8.53 -5.73 -0.39
N PHE A 188 9.45 -6.68 -0.52
CA PHE A 188 9.48 -7.90 0.31
C PHE A 188 9.75 -7.58 1.78
N ALA A 189 10.63 -6.60 2.07
CA ALA A 189 10.89 -6.16 3.43
C ALA A 189 9.64 -5.60 4.11
N LEU A 190 8.83 -4.81 3.40
CA LEU A 190 7.53 -4.32 3.91
C LEU A 190 6.60 -5.47 4.28
N ASP A 191 6.50 -6.49 3.43
CA ASP A 191 5.63 -7.63 3.70
C ASP A 191 6.06 -8.40 4.95
N GLY A 192 7.35 -8.72 5.06
CA GLY A 192 7.91 -9.40 6.21
C GLY A 192 7.68 -8.63 7.50
N PHE A 193 8.08 -7.36 7.53
CA PHE A 193 7.98 -6.52 8.72
C PHE A 193 6.53 -6.31 9.19
N PHE A 194 5.67 -5.81 8.31
CA PHE A 194 4.30 -5.45 8.71
C PHE A 194 3.40 -6.67 8.95
N SER A 195 3.71 -7.82 8.34
CA SER A 195 3.05 -9.08 8.67
C SER A 195 3.42 -9.56 10.07
N SER A 196 4.70 -9.44 10.47
CA SER A 196 5.17 -9.80 11.81
C SER A 196 4.62 -8.84 12.87
N LEU A 197 4.73 -7.53 12.64
CA LEU A 197 4.20 -6.50 13.55
C LEU A 197 2.69 -6.71 13.82
N ARG A 198 1.91 -7.08 12.80
CA ARG A 198 0.49 -7.41 12.99
C ARG A 198 0.27 -8.53 14.00
N GLN A 199 1.12 -9.58 13.97
CA GLN A 199 1.01 -10.69 14.94
C GLN A 199 1.33 -10.21 16.36
N GLU A 200 2.33 -9.35 16.53
CA GLU A 200 2.70 -8.78 17.83
C GLU A 200 1.56 -7.92 18.39
N LEU A 201 0.95 -7.05 17.59
CA LEU A 201 -0.20 -6.25 17.98
C LEU A 201 -1.40 -7.13 18.42
N ILE A 202 -1.63 -8.25 17.74
CA ILE A 202 -2.68 -9.22 18.11
C ILE A 202 -2.34 -9.90 19.45
N ILE A 203 -1.10 -10.31 19.68
CA ILE A 203 -0.63 -10.92 20.93
C ILE A 203 -0.84 -9.94 22.09
N ASP A 204 -0.48 -8.67 21.90
CA ASP A 204 -0.60 -7.60 22.89
C ASP A 204 -2.04 -7.09 23.04
N LYS A 205 -3.01 -7.63 22.28
CA LYS A 205 -4.42 -7.20 22.23
C LYS A 205 -4.58 -5.71 21.87
N VAL A 206 -3.68 -5.18 21.06
CA VAL A 206 -3.72 -3.82 20.54
C VAL A 206 -4.59 -3.78 19.29
N ASN A 207 -5.68 -3.01 19.33
CA ASN A 207 -6.67 -2.93 18.24
C ASN A 207 -6.23 -1.94 17.13
N VAL A 208 -5.00 -2.07 16.63
CA VAL A 208 -4.52 -1.35 15.46
C VAL A 208 -4.49 -2.30 14.26
N SER A 209 -5.18 -1.96 13.18
CA SER A 209 -5.15 -2.79 11.97
C SER A 209 -3.98 -2.44 11.07
N ILE A 210 -3.45 -3.45 10.37
CA ILE A 210 -2.44 -3.27 9.33
C ILE A 210 -2.96 -3.87 8.03
N THR A 211 -3.14 -3.04 7.01
CA THR A 211 -3.56 -3.45 5.66
C THR A 211 -2.39 -3.39 4.70
N LEU A 212 -1.98 -4.53 4.15
CA LEU A 212 -0.97 -4.61 3.09
C LEU A 212 -1.65 -4.53 1.71
N CYS A 213 -1.25 -3.56 0.88
CA CYS A 213 -1.81 -3.38 -0.45
C CYS A 213 -0.86 -3.93 -1.51
N ILE A 214 -1.21 -5.07 -2.10
CA ILE A 214 -0.42 -5.77 -3.12
C ILE A 214 -0.90 -5.33 -4.49
N LEU A 215 -0.19 -4.35 -5.06
CA LEU A 215 -0.59 -3.72 -6.31
C LEU A 215 0.16 -4.29 -7.50
N GLY A 216 -0.55 -4.51 -8.60
CA GLY A 216 0.02 -4.80 -9.91
C GLY A 216 0.51 -3.53 -10.62
N TYR A 217 0.44 -3.54 -11.97
CA TYR A 217 0.81 -2.38 -12.77
C TYR A 217 -0.35 -1.37 -12.80
N ILE A 218 -0.13 -0.19 -12.20
CA ILE A 218 -1.14 0.88 -12.05
C ILE A 218 -0.75 2.08 -12.91
N ASN A 219 -1.75 2.73 -13.52
CA ASN A 219 -1.59 3.88 -14.40
C ASN A 219 -1.20 5.15 -13.63
N THR A 220 0.04 5.17 -13.13
CA THR A 220 0.66 6.37 -12.56
C THR A 220 1.75 6.87 -13.49
N GLU A 221 1.98 8.18 -13.52
CA GLU A 221 3.03 8.78 -14.36
C GLU A 221 4.41 8.14 -14.10
N SER A 222 4.73 7.90 -12.83
CA SER A 222 6.01 7.27 -12.45
C SER A 222 6.12 5.81 -12.92
N ALA A 223 5.07 5.01 -12.76
CA ALA A 223 5.08 3.61 -13.17
C ALA A 223 5.11 3.49 -14.71
N VAL A 224 4.26 4.25 -15.42
CA VAL A 224 4.24 4.25 -16.89
C VAL A 224 5.61 4.64 -17.44
N ARG A 225 6.22 5.72 -16.93
CA ARG A 225 7.56 6.15 -17.34
C ARG A 225 8.62 5.08 -17.08
N ALA A 226 8.52 4.36 -15.96
CA ALA A 226 9.50 3.36 -15.57
C ALA A 226 9.42 2.05 -16.38
N VAL A 227 8.19 1.60 -16.75
CA VAL A 227 8.02 0.22 -17.23
C VAL A 227 7.30 0.06 -18.59
N SER A 228 6.66 1.09 -19.17
CA SER A 228 5.85 0.95 -20.38
C SER A 228 6.64 0.46 -21.60
N HIS A 229 7.94 0.73 -21.66
CA HIS A 229 8.83 0.27 -22.72
C HIS A 229 9.26 -1.20 -22.54
N ILE A 230 9.05 -1.77 -21.35
CA ILE A 230 9.44 -3.15 -20.99
C ILE A 230 8.22 -4.04 -20.87
N ILE A 231 7.17 -3.56 -20.17
CA ILE A 231 5.94 -4.32 -19.92
C ILE A 231 4.87 -3.88 -20.91
N PRO A 232 4.42 -4.78 -21.80
CA PRO A 232 3.42 -4.45 -22.82
C PRO A 232 1.99 -4.32 -22.28
N ASP A 233 1.75 -4.72 -21.03
CA ASP A 233 0.42 -4.75 -20.44
C ASP A 233 -0.16 -3.34 -20.27
N THR A 234 -1.49 -3.26 -20.32
CA THR A 234 -2.22 -2.02 -20.02
C THR A 234 -2.29 -1.83 -18.50
N PRO A 235 -1.86 -0.69 -17.97
CA PRO A 235 -1.94 -0.42 -16.54
C PRO A 235 -3.38 -0.24 -16.07
N ALA A 236 -3.68 -0.70 -14.86
CA ALA A 236 -4.99 -0.56 -14.23
C ALA A 236 -5.23 0.90 -13.75
N PRO A 237 -6.49 1.37 -13.69
CA PRO A 237 -6.83 2.72 -13.26
C PRO A 237 -6.35 3.05 -11.85
N LYS A 238 -5.70 4.21 -11.68
CA LYS A 238 -5.21 4.67 -10.38
C LYS A 238 -6.34 5.11 -9.44
N GLU A 239 -7.41 5.65 -9.99
CA GLU A 239 -8.58 6.12 -9.26
C GLU A 239 -9.30 4.96 -8.56
N GLU A 240 -9.57 3.88 -9.28
CA GLU A 240 -10.16 2.67 -8.72
C GLU A 240 -9.23 1.99 -7.72
N CYS A 241 -7.93 1.93 -8.04
CA CYS A 241 -6.91 1.41 -7.14
C CYS A 241 -6.92 2.14 -5.79
N ALA A 242 -6.96 3.47 -5.81
CA ALA A 242 -7.01 4.30 -4.62
C ALA A 242 -8.28 4.03 -3.78
N LEU A 243 -9.43 3.92 -4.43
CA LEU A 243 -10.69 3.62 -3.76
C LEU A 243 -10.66 2.22 -3.11
N GLU A 244 -10.13 1.21 -3.80
CA GLU A 244 -10.01 -0.15 -3.23
C GLU A 244 -9.05 -0.19 -2.02
N ILE A 245 -7.97 0.59 -2.04
CA ILE A 245 -7.08 0.73 -0.88
C ILE A 245 -7.83 1.32 0.32
N ILE A 246 -8.56 2.42 0.11
CA ILE A 246 -9.33 3.09 1.16
C ILE A 246 -10.42 2.18 1.70
N ARG A 247 -11.15 1.49 0.83
CA ARG A 247 -12.19 0.52 1.20
C ARG A 247 -11.61 -0.61 2.06
N GLY A 248 -10.51 -1.20 1.63
CA GLY A 248 -9.83 -2.25 2.39
C GLY A 248 -9.31 -1.77 3.74
N ALA A 249 -8.82 -0.54 3.82
CA ALA A 249 -8.37 0.07 5.06
C ALA A 249 -9.53 0.34 6.03
N ALA A 250 -10.63 0.93 5.56
CA ALA A 250 -11.83 1.18 6.36
C ALA A 250 -12.45 -0.11 6.90
N LEU A 251 -12.45 -1.16 6.10
CA LEU A 251 -12.89 -2.51 6.48
C LEU A 251 -11.85 -3.31 7.27
N ARG A 252 -10.70 -2.70 7.60
CA ARG A 252 -9.60 -3.31 8.37
C ARG A 252 -9.12 -4.64 7.76
N GLN A 253 -9.19 -4.76 6.43
CA GLN A 253 -8.76 -5.96 5.71
C GLN A 253 -7.28 -6.21 5.89
N ARG A 254 -6.91 -7.47 6.05
CA ARG A 254 -5.51 -7.88 6.16
C ARG A 254 -4.69 -7.54 4.92
N GLU A 255 -5.31 -7.68 3.74
CA GLU A 255 -4.65 -7.50 2.46
C GLU A 255 -5.64 -7.00 1.40
N VAL A 256 -5.20 -6.03 0.61
CA VAL A 256 -5.89 -5.56 -0.60
C VAL A 256 -5.06 -5.97 -1.82
N ARG A 257 -5.70 -6.57 -2.83
CA ARG A 257 -5.08 -6.96 -4.10
C ARG A 257 -5.72 -6.20 -5.24
N TYR A 258 -4.90 -5.48 -6.01
CA TYR A 258 -5.45 -4.74 -7.15
C TYR A 258 -4.48 -4.75 -8.35
N PRO A 259 -4.95 -5.07 -9.58
CA PRO A 259 -6.26 -5.63 -9.92
C PRO A 259 -6.45 -7.03 -9.30
N PRO A 260 -7.63 -7.33 -8.73
CA PRO A 260 -7.78 -8.50 -7.87
C PRO A 260 -7.56 -9.84 -8.60
N ARG A 261 -8.07 -9.98 -9.83
CA ARG A 261 -7.93 -11.22 -10.62
C ARG A 261 -6.49 -11.47 -11.04
N THR A 262 -5.82 -10.44 -11.56
CA THR A 262 -4.42 -10.55 -12.03
C THR A 262 -3.49 -10.86 -10.87
N VAL A 263 -3.54 -10.06 -9.79
CA VAL A 263 -2.65 -10.25 -8.64
C VAL A 263 -2.90 -11.59 -7.96
N SER A 264 -4.16 -11.96 -7.71
CA SER A 264 -4.49 -13.26 -7.07
C SER A 264 -4.12 -14.45 -7.95
N GLY A 265 -4.32 -14.34 -9.26
CA GLY A 265 -3.92 -15.37 -10.22
C GLY A 265 -2.41 -15.60 -10.24
N MET A 266 -1.62 -14.52 -10.30
CA MET A 266 -0.15 -14.60 -10.24
C MET A 266 0.34 -15.22 -8.92
N LEU A 267 -0.24 -14.83 -7.78
CA LEU A 267 0.11 -15.40 -6.48
C LEU A 267 -0.25 -16.89 -6.38
N LEU A 268 -1.37 -17.31 -6.96
CA LEU A 268 -1.75 -18.72 -7.02
C LEU A 268 -0.77 -19.53 -7.86
N VAL A 269 -0.44 -19.04 -9.08
CA VAL A 269 0.55 -19.71 -9.94
C VAL A 269 1.92 -19.74 -9.26
N ARG A 270 2.32 -18.66 -8.57
CA ARG A 270 3.56 -18.64 -7.78
C ARG A 270 3.62 -19.75 -6.74
N SER A 271 2.49 -20.03 -6.08
CA SER A 271 2.43 -21.05 -5.04
C SER A 271 2.44 -22.50 -5.58
N LEU A 272 1.87 -22.70 -6.77
CA LEU A 272 1.69 -24.03 -7.35
C LEU A 272 2.78 -24.42 -8.37
N ALA A 273 3.25 -23.44 -9.16
CA ALA A 273 4.17 -23.66 -10.27
C ALA A 273 5.11 -22.44 -10.44
N PRO A 274 6.02 -22.17 -9.50
CA PRO A 274 6.85 -20.98 -9.49
C PRO A 274 7.73 -20.84 -10.76
N GLU A 275 8.29 -21.92 -11.24
CA GLU A 275 9.13 -21.91 -12.45
C GLU A 275 8.36 -21.56 -13.72
N LEU A 276 7.09 -22.02 -13.80
CA LEU A 276 6.19 -21.65 -14.89
C LEU A 276 5.91 -20.14 -14.85
N LEU A 277 5.58 -19.60 -13.69
CA LEU A 277 5.36 -18.16 -13.55
C LEU A 277 6.60 -17.36 -13.95
N ASP A 278 7.78 -17.74 -13.45
CA ASP A 278 9.04 -17.09 -13.77
C ASP A 278 9.33 -17.13 -15.29
N SER A 279 8.97 -18.24 -15.96
CA SER A 279 9.10 -18.36 -17.43
C SER A 279 8.13 -17.41 -18.15
N ILE A 280 6.86 -17.36 -17.71
CA ILE A 280 5.86 -16.44 -18.28
C ILE A 280 6.29 -14.99 -18.11
N ILE A 281 6.74 -14.59 -16.93
CA ILE A 281 7.19 -13.22 -16.68
C ILE A 281 8.37 -12.87 -17.59
N ARG A 282 9.39 -13.72 -17.69
CA ARG A 282 10.55 -13.48 -18.56
C ARG A 282 10.16 -13.36 -20.03
N SER A 283 9.22 -14.19 -20.51
CA SER A 283 8.78 -14.17 -21.90
C SER A 283 7.85 -13.01 -22.25
N SER A 284 7.17 -12.43 -21.24
CA SER A 284 6.29 -11.28 -21.46
C SER A 284 7.02 -9.93 -21.51
N TYR A 285 8.26 -9.86 -21.02
CA TYR A 285 9.04 -8.62 -20.99
C TYR A 285 9.77 -8.38 -22.30
N ARG A 286 9.77 -7.13 -22.79
CA ARG A 286 10.56 -6.68 -23.94
C ARG A 286 12.00 -6.40 -23.49
N VAL A 287 12.78 -7.47 -23.31
CA VAL A 287 14.13 -7.42 -22.75
C VAL A 287 15.09 -6.59 -23.60
N GLU A 288 14.86 -6.54 -24.91
CA GLU A 288 15.62 -5.75 -25.88
C GLU A 288 15.58 -4.24 -25.59
N ASN A 289 14.55 -3.76 -24.91
CA ASN A 289 14.38 -2.36 -24.56
C ASN A 289 15.07 -1.97 -23.24
N VAL A 290 15.65 -2.93 -22.54
CA VAL A 290 16.32 -2.68 -21.25
C VAL A 290 17.78 -2.34 -21.47
N ARG A 291 18.23 -1.17 -20.99
CA ARG A 291 19.63 -0.79 -21.03
C ARG A 291 20.46 -1.70 -20.12
N ARG A 292 21.57 -2.19 -20.65
CA ARG A 292 22.57 -2.96 -19.90
C ARG A 292 23.51 -2.05 -19.12
#